data_fbee0acb677a164b7268269e9c895287
#
_entry.id   fbee0acb677a164b7268269e9c895287
#
_cell.length_a   1.000
_cell.length_b   1.000
_cell.length_c   1.000
_cell.angle_alpha   90.00
_cell.angle_beta   90.00
_cell.angle_gamma   90.00
#
_symmetry.space_group_name_H-M   'P 1'
#
loop_
_entity.id
_entity.type
_entity.pdbx_description
1 polymer ?
#
loop_
_entity_poly.entity_id
_entity_poly.type
_entity_poly.pdbx_seq_one_letter_code
_entity_poly.pdbx_strand_id
1 'polypeptide(L)'
;MSFNIDKMISPFIKALPPSGLAKFLEITANNPNIVPLSVGEPDFDIPAKVRAACIDSLNAGKSNYTSTLGMLELREAIAADTYKNYGVQYDPKTEIMVTVGVSEALDVVIRTIMVPDGEIIIPEPCYVANKACIILAGGKPVPVETKLENGFVPTITDLEKAVTDKTRAILLGYPNNPTGAIMSKEQIKAIGDWAVKHDIMIISDELYAHLTYGGKKHTMFTAFPEFKDRTVVLNGFSKAYAMTGLRLGYFTAPAAFVQAANLLHQNVVLCANITAQYGAIAALKYCENDMLAMVAEYEKRRHIMIDGFKKIGLPLYEPEGAFYVFPCIKQTGLTSMEFVEKLLTEEEVLVIPGSSFGASGEGFIRCSYAYSEDNLREALTRLDRFIRKYTK
;
A
#
# COMPACT_ATOMS: atom_id res chain seq x y z
N MET A 1 27.95 -5.24 -37.42
CA MET A 1 27.82 -5.37 -35.95
C MET A 1 26.34 -5.44 -35.63
N SER A 2 25.88 -6.48 -34.94
CA SER A 2 24.48 -6.56 -34.51
C SER A 2 24.22 -5.48 -33.43
N PHE A 3 23.09 -4.77 -33.53
CA PHE A 3 22.63 -3.83 -32.51
C PHE A 3 22.39 -4.57 -31.19
N ASN A 4 23.02 -4.09 -30.11
CA ASN A 4 22.85 -4.69 -28.79
C ASN A 4 21.93 -3.82 -27.96
N ILE A 5 20.65 -4.22 -27.85
CA ILE A 5 19.61 -3.52 -27.10
C ILE A 5 19.93 -3.39 -25.60
N ASP A 6 20.63 -4.39 -25.03
CA ASP A 6 20.95 -4.39 -23.58
C ASP A 6 21.82 -3.20 -23.15
N LYS A 7 22.64 -2.65 -24.07
CA LYS A 7 23.45 -1.44 -23.82
C LYS A 7 22.60 -0.18 -23.73
N MET A 8 21.39 -0.22 -24.28
CA MET A 8 20.48 0.92 -24.31
C MET A 8 19.52 0.94 -23.10
N ILE A 9 19.38 -0.18 -22.38
CA ILE A 9 18.52 -0.27 -21.22
C ILE A 9 19.18 0.46 -20.05
N SER A 10 18.43 1.41 -19.43
CA SER A 10 18.87 2.18 -18.29
C SER A 10 19.42 1.31 -17.15
N PRO A 11 20.56 1.68 -16.52
CA PRO A 11 21.07 1.00 -15.33
C PRO A 11 20.03 0.95 -14.18
N PHE A 12 19.21 1.96 -14.03
CA PHE A 12 18.16 1.98 -13.00
C PHE A 12 17.11 0.88 -13.23
N ILE A 13 16.73 0.62 -14.49
CA ILE A 13 15.81 -0.48 -14.82
C ILE A 13 16.46 -1.84 -14.51
N LYS A 14 17.73 -2.00 -14.84
CA LYS A 14 18.48 -3.24 -14.56
C LYS A 14 18.71 -3.49 -13.07
N ALA A 15 18.70 -2.43 -12.26
CA ALA A 15 18.84 -2.53 -10.80
C ALA A 15 17.53 -2.91 -10.08
N LEU A 16 16.38 -2.91 -10.79
CA LEU A 16 15.12 -3.29 -10.18
C LEU A 16 15.12 -4.79 -9.84
N PRO A 17 14.68 -5.15 -8.63
CA PRO A 17 14.49 -6.56 -8.31
C PRO A 17 13.36 -7.15 -9.18
N PRO A 18 13.48 -8.43 -9.60
CA PRO A 18 12.40 -9.09 -10.32
C PRO A 18 11.11 -9.05 -9.51
N SER A 19 9.99 -8.68 -10.16
CA SER A 19 8.68 -8.71 -9.51
C SER A 19 8.21 -10.14 -9.31
N GLY A 20 8.40 -10.69 -8.10
CA GLY A 20 7.86 -12.01 -7.74
C GLY A 20 6.33 -12.08 -7.86
N LEU A 21 5.62 -10.95 -7.63
CA LEU A 21 4.16 -10.86 -7.71
C LEU A 21 3.63 -11.16 -9.13
N ALA A 22 4.28 -10.66 -10.18
CA ALA A 22 3.82 -10.85 -11.56
C ALA A 22 3.84 -12.34 -11.96
N LYS A 23 4.91 -13.07 -11.59
CA LYS A 23 5.03 -14.51 -11.84
C LYS A 23 3.89 -15.31 -11.20
N PHE A 24 3.51 -14.95 -9.98
CA PHE A 24 2.45 -15.65 -9.24
C PHE A 24 1.05 -15.36 -9.78
N LEU A 25 0.80 -14.16 -10.32
CA LEU A 25 -0.47 -13.81 -10.97
C LEU A 25 -0.70 -14.65 -12.24
N GLU A 26 0.33 -14.90 -13.05
CA GLU A 26 0.23 -15.74 -14.25
C GLU A 26 -0.08 -17.20 -13.90
N ILE A 27 0.46 -17.71 -12.81
CA ILE A 27 0.25 -19.10 -12.38
C ILE A 27 -1.22 -19.33 -12.00
N THR A 28 -1.84 -18.41 -11.26
CA THR A 28 -3.26 -18.53 -10.87
C THR A 28 -4.21 -18.40 -12.06
N ALA A 29 -3.89 -17.54 -13.02
CA ALA A 29 -4.73 -17.35 -14.21
C ALA A 29 -4.84 -18.63 -15.07
N ASN A 30 -3.86 -19.52 -15.00
CA ASN A 30 -3.76 -20.70 -15.84
C ASN A 30 -4.14 -22.03 -15.13
N ASN A 31 -4.42 -22.01 -13.82
CA ASN A 31 -4.82 -23.22 -13.07
C ASN A 31 -5.97 -22.93 -12.09
N PRO A 32 -7.21 -23.36 -12.42
CA PRO A 32 -8.39 -23.10 -11.59
C PRO A 32 -8.43 -23.88 -10.27
N ASN A 33 -7.57 -24.90 -10.08
CA ASN A 33 -7.53 -25.69 -8.85
C ASN A 33 -6.75 -25.02 -7.73
N ILE A 34 -5.97 -23.99 -8.08
CA ILE A 34 -5.18 -23.23 -7.09
C ILE A 34 -6.13 -22.41 -6.21
N VAL A 35 -5.96 -22.56 -4.90
CA VAL A 35 -6.60 -21.72 -3.89
C VAL A 35 -5.72 -20.47 -3.65
N PRO A 36 -6.12 -19.30 -4.18
CA PRO A 36 -5.27 -18.13 -4.10
C PRO A 36 -5.46 -17.37 -2.79
N LEU A 37 -4.33 -16.96 -2.17
CA LEU A 37 -4.24 -15.97 -1.11
C LEU A 37 -3.21 -14.88 -1.45
N SER A 38 -2.87 -14.76 -2.73
CA SER A 38 -1.73 -13.96 -3.20
C SER A 38 -2.09 -12.52 -3.56
N VAL A 39 -3.27 -12.27 -4.12
CA VAL A 39 -3.63 -10.97 -4.68
C VAL A 39 -4.07 -10.01 -3.58
N GLY A 40 -3.52 -8.80 -3.63
CA GLY A 40 -3.89 -7.70 -2.73
C GLY A 40 -4.96 -6.78 -3.34
N GLU A 41 -6.12 -7.35 -3.69
CA GLU A 41 -7.23 -6.66 -4.34
C GLU A 41 -8.55 -7.03 -3.66
N PRO A 42 -9.45 -6.05 -3.40
CA PRO A 42 -10.81 -6.35 -2.95
C PRO A 42 -11.51 -7.32 -3.91
N ASP A 43 -12.19 -8.32 -3.36
CA ASP A 43 -13.04 -9.27 -4.11
C ASP A 43 -14.48 -8.79 -4.27
N PHE A 44 -14.75 -7.54 -3.89
CA PHE A 44 -16.03 -6.88 -4.04
C PHE A 44 -16.10 -6.13 -5.37
N ASP A 45 -17.31 -6.07 -5.93
CA ASP A 45 -17.62 -5.13 -7.00
C ASP A 45 -17.55 -3.68 -6.51
N ILE A 46 -17.26 -2.75 -7.43
CA ILE A 46 -17.38 -1.33 -7.12
C ILE A 46 -18.82 -0.99 -6.70
N PRO A 47 -19.04 -0.08 -5.73
CA PRO A 47 -20.37 0.32 -5.31
C PRO A 47 -21.24 0.77 -6.49
N ALA A 48 -22.52 0.40 -6.46
CA ALA A 48 -23.45 0.66 -7.57
C ALA A 48 -23.52 2.14 -7.97
N LYS A 49 -23.44 3.07 -7.00
CA LYS A 49 -23.44 4.52 -7.26
C LYS A 49 -22.15 4.99 -7.93
N VAL A 50 -21.00 4.36 -7.63
CA VAL A 50 -19.73 4.63 -8.33
C VAL A 50 -19.86 4.20 -9.78
N ARG A 51 -20.34 2.98 -10.04
CA ARG A 51 -20.55 2.46 -11.40
C ARG A 51 -21.49 3.33 -12.19
N ALA A 52 -22.63 3.73 -11.61
CA ALA A 52 -23.58 4.63 -12.26
C ALA A 52 -22.94 5.96 -12.63
N ALA A 53 -22.23 6.62 -11.73
CA ALA A 53 -21.56 7.90 -12.00
C ALA A 53 -20.52 7.80 -13.13
N CYS A 54 -19.78 6.69 -13.20
CA CYS A 54 -18.86 6.44 -14.33
C CYS A 54 -19.62 6.35 -15.67
N ILE A 55 -20.69 5.56 -15.72
CA ILE A 55 -21.51 5.37 -16.91
C ILE A 55 -22.17 6.70 -17.34
N ASP A 56 -22.75 7.42 -16.39
CA ASP A 56 -23.43 8.70 -16.64
C ASP A 56 -22.45 9.75 -17.17
N SER A 57 -21.21 9.77 -16.67
CA SER A 57 -20.18 10.67 -17.21
C SER A 57 -19.89 10.43 -18.68
N LEU A 58 -19.81 9.17 -19.10
CA LEU A 58 -19.61 8.78 -20.50
C LEU A 58 -20.84 9.10 -21.36
N ASN A 59 -22.04 8.78 -20.88
CA ASN A 59 -23.29 9.10 -21.58
C ASN A 59 -23.48 10.61 -21.75
N ALA A 60 -22.98 11.42 -20.81
CA ALA A 60 -22.98 12.88 -20.88
C ALA A 60 -21.83 13.46 -21.73
N GLY A 61 -21.05 12.62 -22.42
CA GLY A 61 -19.95 13.05 -23.28
C GLY A 61 -18.76 13.67 -22.54
N LYS A 62 -18.58 13.37 -21.24
CA LYS A 62 -17.46 13.89 -20.42
C LYS A 62 -16.18 13.13 -20.75
N SER A 63 -15.42 13.63 -21.73
CA SER A 63 -14.19 12.97 -22.23
C SER A 63 -12.99 13.91 -22.38
N ASN A 64 -13.13 15.19 -22.00
CA ASN A 64 -12.08 16.17 -22.15
C ASN A 64 -11.09 16.13 -20.96
N TYR A 65 -9.91 16.72 -21.15
CA TYR A 65 -8.96 16.91 -20.07
C TYR A 65 -9.56 17.70 -18.89
N THR A 66 -9.18 17.31 -17.68
CA THR A 66 -9.50 18.06 -16.47
C THR A 66 -8.34 19.00 -16.10
N SER A 67 -8.47 19.75 -15.01
CA SER A 67 -7.32 20.38 -14.37
C SER A 67 -6.22 19.35 -14.11
N THR A 68 -4.96 19.76 -14.23
CA THR A 68 -3.80 18.90 -13.91
C THR A 68 -3.80 18.45 -12.44
N LEU A 69 -4.35 19.24 -11.53
CA LEU A 69 -4.55 18.86 -10.14
C LEU A 69 -5.77 17.94 -9.92
N GLY A 70 -6.55 17.65 -10.97
CA GLY A 70 -7.83 16.96 -10.89
C GLY A 70 -9.01 17.92 -10.75
N MET A 71 -10.24 17.40 -10.88
CA MET A 71 -11.48 18.17 -10.74
C MET A 71 -11.57 18.83 -9.36
N LEU A 72 -11.94 20.13 -9.32
CA LEU A 72 -12.07 20.84 -8.05
C LEU A 72 -13.12 20.19 -7.14
N GLU A 73 -14.25 19.77 -7.71
CA GLU A 73 -15.30 19.08 -6.95
C GLU A 73 -14.79 17.80 -6.27
N LEU A 74 -13.91 17.04 -6.93
CA LEU A 74 -13.29 15.87 -6.30
C LEU A 74 -12.36 16.27 -5.15
N ARG A 75 -11.54 17.31 -5.36
CA ARG A 75 -10.60 17.79 -4.33
C ARG A 75 -11.34 18.37 -3.12
N GLU A 76 -12.47 19.05 -3.34
CA GLU A 76 -13.38 19.51 -2.27
C GLU A 76 -13.99 18.32 -1.50
N ALA A 77 -14.40 17.26 -2.21
CA ALA A 77 -14.91 16.06 -1.57
C ALA A 77 -13.81 15.33 -0.75
N ILE A 78 -12.58 15.25 -1.26
CA ILE A 78 -11.44 14.70 -0.52
C ILE A 78 -11.15 15.53 0.74
N ALA A 79 -11.10 16.85 0.63
CA ALA A 79 -10.87 17.73 1.78
C ALA A 79 -11.96 17.56 2.86
N ALA A 80 -13.22 17.46 2.45
CA ALA A 80 -14.35 17.24 3.35
C ALA A 80 -14.28 15.87 4.04
N ASP A 81 -13.96 14.81 3.31
CA ASP A 81 -13.79 13.46 3.86
C ASP A 81 -12.64 13.40 4.86
N THR A 82 -11.49 14.00 4.52
CA THR A 82 -10.33 14.06 5.40
C THR A 82 -10.64 14.81 6.69
N TYR A 83 -11.35 15.95 6.59
CA TYR A 83 -11.77 16.69 7.78
C TYR A 83 -12.75 15.89 8.64
N LYS A 84 -13.75 15.26 8.02
CA LYS A 84 -14.75 14.44 8.72
C LYS A 84 -14.12 13.28 9.49
N ASN A 85 -13.17 12.55 8.87
CA ASN A 85 -12.65 11.32 9.43
C ASN A 85 -11.45 11.53 10.37
N TYR A 86 -10.61 12.57 10.10
CA TYR A 86 -9.32 12.75 10.78
C TYR A 86 -9.15 14.13 11.42
N GLY A 87 -10.09 15.09 11.20
CA GLY A 87 -10.01 16.45 11.73
C GLY A 87 -8.96 17.34 11.04
N VAL A 88 -8.40 16.90 9.92
CA VAL A 88 -7.33 17.60 9.20
C VAL A 88 -7.92 18.42 8.06
N GLN A 89 -7.58 19.70 8.01
CA GLN A 89 -8.01 20.62 6.95
C GLN A 89 -6.94 20.76 5.88
N TYR A 90 -7.36 20.66 4.61
CA TYR A 90 -6.55 20.98 3.43
C TYR A 90 -7.31 21.97 2.54
N ASP A 91 -6.58 22.91 1.93
CA ASP A 91 -7.15 23.76 0.88
C ASP A 91 -7.29 22.91 -0.41
N PRO A 92 -8.52 22.64 -0.89
CA PRO A 92 -8.73 21.84 -2.09
C PRO A 92 -8.17 22.49 -3.36
N LYS A 93 -7.86 23.78 -3.35
CA LYS A 93 -7.31 24.48 -4.50
C LYS A 93 -5.80 24.28 -4.65
N THR A 94 -5.07 24.12 -3.54
CA THR A 94 -3.62 24.22 -3.52
C THR A 94 -2.91 23.04 -2.85
N GLU A 95 -3.57 22.30 -1.94
CA GLU A 95 -2.92 21.27 -1.10
C GLU A 95 -3.30 19.83 -1.49
N ILE A 96 -4.07 19.63 -2.58
CA ILE A 96 -4.53 18.29 -3.04
C ILE A 96 -4.24 18.11 -4.51
N MET A 97 -3.64 16.98 -4.89
CA MET A 97 -3.42 16.57 -6.28
C MET A 97 -3.94 15.15 -6.51
N VAL A 98 -4.79 15.00 -7.53
CA VAL A 98 -5.36 13.72 -7.98
C VAL A 98 -4.40 13.05 -8.96
N THR A 99 -4.21 11.74 -8.83
CA THR A 99 -3.22 10.94 -9.56
C THR A 99 -3.83 9.66 -10.15
N VAL A 100 -3.10 9.02 -11.08
CA VAL A 100 -3.45 7.71 -11.65
C VAL A 100 -3.10 6.60 -10.66
N GLY A 101 -3.91 6.49 -9.60
CA GLY A 101 -3.66 5.64 -8.44
C GLY A 101 -2.56 6.16 -7.53
N VAL A 102 -2.45 5.56 -6.35
CA VAL A 102 -1.38 5.86 -5.38
C VAL A 102 0.01 5.49 -5.92
N SER A 103 0.08 4.59 -6.90
CA SER A 103 1.35 4.23 -7.53
C SER A 103 1.99 5.41 -8.25
N GLU A 104 1.19 6.23 -8.97
CA GLU A 104 1.70 7.47 -9.54
C GLU A 104 2.00 8.52 -8.47
N ALA A 105 1.13 8.66 -7.45
CA ALA A 105 1.39 9.56 -6.35
C ALA A 105 2.76 9.30 -5.70
N LEU A 106 3.08 8.03 -5.45
CA LEU A 106 4.36 7.60 -4.89
C LEU A 106 5.54 7.99 -5.80
N ASP A 107 5.46 7.71 -7.10
CA ASP A 107 6.51 8.03 -8.08
C ASP A 107 6.74 9.55 -8.18
N VAL A 108 5.66 10.31 -8.33
CA VAL A 108 5.71 11.78 -8.43
C VAL A 108 6.29 12.40 -7.16
N VAL A 109 5.83 11.97 -5.98
CA VAL A 109 6.31 12.50 -4.70
C VAL A 109 7.79 12.21 -4.49
N ILE A 110 8.24 10.98 -4.75
CA ILE A 110 9.66 10.63 -4.63
C ILE A 110 10.52 11.43 -5.61
N ARG A 111 10.13 11.53 -6.88
CA ARG A 111 10.87 12.30 -7.88
C ARG A 111 10.93 13.80 -7.56
N THR A 112 9.90 14.34 -6.93
CA THR A 112 9.85 15.76 -6.54
C THR A 112 10.92 16.12 -5.52
N ILE A 113 11.27 15.20 -4.62
CA ILE A 113 12.26 15.45 -3.54
C ILE A 113 13.64 14.87 -3.82
N MET A 114 13.76 13.98 -4.83
CA MET A 114 15.01 13.26 -5.05
C MET A 114 16.09 14.17 -5.64
N VAL A 115 17.27 14.02 -5.07
CA VAL A 115 18.53 14.60 -5.57
C VAL A 115 19.54 13.48 -5.79
N PRO A 116 20.61 13.69 -6.57
CA PRO A 116 21.66 12.69 -6.71
C PRO A 116 22.19 12.21 -5.35
N ASP A 117 22.28 10.89 -5.18
CA ASP A 117 22.67 10.22 -3.92
C ASP A 117 21.75 10.47 -2.72
N GLY A 118 20.55 11.06 -2.94
CA GLY A 118 19.55 11.25 -1.90
C GLY A 118 19.03 9.92 -1.37
N GLU A 119 18.80 9.84 -0.07
CA GLU A 119 18.37 8.64 0.63
C GLU A 119 16.93 8.78 1.13
N ILE A 120 16.15 7.68 1.04
CA ILE A 120 14.84 7.56 1.69
C ILE A 120 14.86 6.34 2.59
N ILE A 121 14.58 6.56 3.88
CA ILE A 121 14.44 5.48 4.86
C ILE A 121 13.10 4.79 4.62
N ILE A 122 13.12 3.45 4.55
CA ILE A 122 11.95 2.60 4.37
C ILE A 122 11.94 1.49 5.44
N PRO A 123 11.01 1.53 6.40
CA PRO A 123 10.80 0.37 7.27
C PRO A 123 10.36 -0.86 6.47
N GLU A 124 11.02 -2.00 6.71
CA GLU A 124 10.73 -3.29 6.07
C GLU A 124 10.22 -4.31 7.08
N PRO A 125 9.32 -5.23 6.68
CA PRO A 125 8.80 -5.47 5.34
C PRO A 125 7.81 -4.37 4.89
N CYS A 126 7.83 -4.03 3.59
CA CYS A 126 6.99 -2.97 3.03
C CYS A 126 6.54 -3.28 1.58
N TYR A 127 5.65 -2.46 1.05
CA TYR A 127 5.20 -2.60 -0.33
C TYR A 127 6.36 -2.53 -1.34
N VAL A 128 6.38 -3.49 -2.26
CA VAL A 128 7.51 -3.73 -3.18
C VAL A 128 7.87 -2.52 -4.06
N ALA A 129 6.88 -1.69 -4.42
CA ALA A 129 7.11 -0.52 -5.27
C ALA A 129 7.88 0.60 -4.56
N ASN A 130 7.94 0.63 -3.23
CA ASN A 130 8.65 1.67 -2.48
C ASN A 130 10.12 1.75 -2.91
N LYS A 131 10.83 0.62 -2.88
CA LYS A 131 12.22 0.53 -3.34
C LYS A 131 12.37 0.89 -4.82
N ALA A 132 11.47 0.35 -5.65
CA ALA A 132 11.51 0.54 -7.08
C ALA A 132 11.40 2.03 -7.45
N CYS A 133 10.43 2.76 -6.89
CA CYS A 133 10.26 4.19 -7.15
C CYS A 133 11.47 5.02 -6.71
N ILE A 134 12.10 4.69 -5.57
CA ILE A 134 13.31 5.37 -5.09
C ILE A 134 14.47 5.16 -6.07
N ILE A 135 14.72 3.91 -6.50
CA ILE A 135 15.78 3.57 -7.46
C ILE A 135 15.52 4.24 -8.81
N LEU A 136 14.28 4.21 -9.31
CA LEU A 136 13.90 4.85 -10.59
C LEU A 136 14.06 6.37 -10.56
N ALA A 137 13.91 6.98 -9.40
CA ALA A 137 14.18 8.40 -9.20
C ALA A 137 15.68 8.73 -9.05
N GLY A 138 16.57 7.74 -9.08
CA GLY A 138 18.02 7.91 -8.91
C GLY A 138 18.45 8.03 -7.46
N GLY A 139 17.57 7.72 -6.50
CA GLY A 139 17.85 7.73 -5.07
C GLY A 139 18.29 6.37 -4.53
N LYS A 140 18.61 6.35 -3.25
CA LYS A 140 19.03 5.15 -2.52
C LYS A 140 18.01 4.79 -1.45
N PRO A 141 17.35 3.62 -1.52
CA PRO A 141 16.51 3.13 -0.43
C PRO A 141 17.39 2.70 0.74
N VAL A 142 17.06 3.14 1.95
CA VAL A 142 17.72 2.77 3.21
C VAL A 142 16.74 1.93 4.04
N PRO A 143 16.84 0.59 3.99
CA PRO A 143 15.91 -0.27 4.72
C PRO A 143 16.19 -0.23 6.21
N VAL A 144 15.12 -0.19 7.02
CA VAL A 144 15.12 -0.37 8.47
C VAL A 144 14.28 -1.58 8.82
N GLU A 145 14.89 -2.61 9.39
CA GLU A 145 14.19 -3.81 9.81
C GLU A 145 13.15 -3.51 10.87
N THR A 146 11.92 -3.96 10.68
CA THR A 146 10.88 -4.01 11.70
C THR A 146 10.61 -5.47 12.11
N LYS A 147 10.20 -5.68 13.34
CA LYS A 147 10.10 -7.02 13.93
C LYS A 147 8.70 -7.32 14.42
N LEU A 148 8.35 -8.61 14.43
CA LEU A 148 7.10 -9.12 14.97
C LEU A 148 6.88 -8.67 16.41
N GLU A 149 7.94 -8.72 17.24
CA GLU A 149 7.92 -8.37 18.66
C GLU A 149 7.57 -6.89 18.89
N ASN A 150 7.88 -6.02 17.92
CA ASN A 150 7.57 -4.59 17.94
C ASN A 150 6.32 -4.23 17.11
N GLY A 151 5.49 -5.23 16.74
CA GLY A 151 4.31 -5.01 15.93
C GLY A 151 4.61 -4.49 14.51
N PHE A 152 5.79 -4.79 13.98
CA PHE A 152 6.28 -4.32 12.67
C PHE A 152 6.28 -2.79 12.52
N VAL A 153 6.55 -2.05 13.60
CA VAL A 153 6.76 -0.60 13.60
C VAL A 153 8.23 -0.31 13.90
N PRO A 154 8.89 0.63 13.16
CA PRO A 154 10.29 0.94 13.41
C PRO A 154 10.47 1.59 14.77
N THR A 155 11.60 1.28 15.46
CA THR A 155 11.97 1.96 16.70
C THR A 155 12.79 3.23 16.39
N ILE A 156 12.71 4.23 17.28
CA ILE A 156 13.53 5.44 17.14
C ILE A 156 15.02 5.10 17.15
N THR A 157 15.42 4.11 17.93
CA THR A 157 16.82 3.64 17.96
C THR A 157 17.30 3.13 16.60
N ASP A 158 16.45 2.43 15.86
CA ASP A 158 16.84 1.91 14.53
C ASP A 158 16.78 3.00 13.48
N LEU A 159 15.88 3.96 13.59
CA LEU A 159 15.83 5.15 12.73
C LEU A 159 17.09 6.04 12.93
N GLU A 160 17.54 6.23 14.18
CA GLU A 160 18.77 6.98 14.46
C GLU A 160 20.03 6.34 13.86
N LYS A 161 20.08 5.02 13.71
CA LYS A 161 21.20 4.33 13.05
C LYS A 161 21.17 4.48 11.52
N ALA A 162 19.98 4.71 10.94
CA ALA A 162 19.77 4.74 9.51
C ALA A 162 19.85 6.14 8.89
N VAL A 163 19.60 7.19 9.68
CA VAL A 163 19.59 8.57 9.19
C VAL A 163 21.03 9.06 8.92
N THR A 164 21.19 9.77 7.80
CA THR A 164 22.44 10.42 7.40
C THR A 164 22.15 11.86 6.94
N ASP A 165 23.19 12.62 6.61
CA ASP A 165 23.10 13.94 5.99
C ASP A 165 22.49 13.93 4.57
N LYS A 166 22.40 12.75 3.94
CA LYS A 166 21.75 12.52 2.64
C LYS A 166 20.29 12.14 2.73
N THR A 167 19.78 11.86 3.93
CA THR A 167 18.41 11.44 4.13
C THR A 167 17.44 12.58 3.78
N ARG A 168 16.53 12.34 2.82
CA ARG A 168 15.52 13.29 2.36
C ARG A 168 14.16 13.08 3.02
N ALA A 169 13.82 11.81 3.24
CA ALA A 169 12.52 11.44 3.79
C ALA A 169 12.54 10.08 4.48
N ILE A 170 11.51 9.84 5.29
CA ILE A 170 11.06 8.50 5.68
C ILE A 170 9.76 8.18 4.95
N LEU A 171 9.65 6.98 4.36
CA LEU A 171 8.44 6.49 3.69
C LEU A 171 7.79 5.40 4.54
N LEU A 172 6.61 5.70 5.04
CA LEU A 172 5.83 4.88 5.96
C LEU A 172 4.52 4.46 5.30
N GLY A 173 4.23 3.16 5.22
CA GLY A 173 2.96 2.64 4.70
C GLY A 173 2.19 1.94 5.81
N TYR A 174 1.24 2.63 6.43
CA TYR A 174 0.37 2.10 7.48
C TYR A 174 -1.08 2.58 7.31
N PRO A 175 -2.08 1.66 7.49
CA PRO A 175 -1.96 0.22 7.76
C PRO A 175 -1.10 -0.51 6.75
N ASN A 176 -0.26 -1.43 7.22
CA ASN A 176 0.87 -1.92 6.45
C ASN A 176 0.52 -3.10 5.53
N ASN A 177 1.01 -3.06 4.32
CA ASN A 177 1.18 -4.21 3.43
C ASN A 177 2.68 -4.58 3.45
N PRO A 178 3.07 -5.77 4.00
CA PRO A 178 2.29 -7.02 4.08
C PRO A 178 1.73 -7.39 5.46
N THR A 179 2.05 -6.68 6.55
CA THR A 179 1.89 -7.18 7.92
C THR A 179 0.51 -6.95 8.55
N GLY A 180 -0.27 -6.00 8.01
CA GLY A 180 -1.52 -5.56 8.62
C GLY A 180 -1.33 -4.71 9.88
N ALA A 181 -0.11 -4.29 10.18
CA ALA A 181 0.21 -3.42 11.31
C ALA A 181 -0.36 -2.02 11.14
N ILE A 182 -0.71 -1.39 12.27
CA ILE A 182 -1.02 0.05 12.36
C ILE A 182 -0.05 0.69 13.36
N MET A 183 0.02 2.02 13.33
CA MET A 183 0.78 2.78 14.34
C MET A 183 -0.13 3.40 15.38
N SER A 184 0.30 3.40 16.65
CA SER A 184 -0.37 4.17 17.70
C SER A 184 -0.08 5.66 17.56
N LYS A 185 -0.88 6.50 18.23
CA LYS A 185 -0.65 7.95 18.27
C LYS A 185 0.72 8.30 18.86
N GLU A 186 1.18 7.54 19.85
CA GLU A 186 2.46 7.71 20.52
C GLU A 186 3.62 7.38 19.58
N GLN A 187 3.48 6.31 18.76
CA GLN A 187 4.47 5.93 17.75
C GLN A 187 4.54 6.98 16.63
N ILE A 188 3.39 7.46 16.14
CA ILE A 188 3.31 8.54 15.15
C ILE A 188 3.99 9.80 15.68
N LYS A 189 3.67 10.20 16.94
CA LYS A 189 4.29 11.37 17.57
C LYS A 189 5.81 11.21 17.68
N ALA A 190 6.29 10.07 18.16
CA ALA A 190 7.72 9.82 18.32
C ALA A 190 8.47 9.86 16.98
N ILE A 191 7.93 9.24 15.92
CA ILE A 191 8.54 9.25 14.59
C ILE A 191 8.46 10.66 13.98
N GLY A 192 7.36 11.38 14.18
CA GLY A 192 7.20 12.75 13.72
C GLY A 192 8.21 13.71 14.39
N ASP A 193 8.38 13.62 15.72
CA ASP A 193 9.38 14.40 16.46
C ASP A 193 10.81 14.08 15.99
N TRP A 194 11.09 12.81 15.72
CA TRP A 194 12.35 12.39 15.15
C TRP A 194 12.58 13.00 13.76
N ALA A 195 11.58 13.00 12.89
CA ALA A 195 11.66 13.62 11.57
C ALA A 195 11.87 15.15 11.65
N VAL A 196 11.24 15.81 12.63
CA VAL A 196 11.48 17.24 12.91
C VAL A 196 12.92 17.49 13.34
N LYS A 197 13.44 16.67 14.27
CA LYS A 197 14.83 16.78 14.78
C LYS A 197 15.86 16.68 13.67
N HIS A 198 15.63 15.84 12.66
CA HIS A 198 16.56 15.59 11.55
C HIS A 198 16.25 16.40 10.29
N ASP A 199 15.24 17.26 10.33
CA ASP A 199 14.77 18.11 9.21
C ASP A 199 14.50 17.34 7.92
N ILE A 200 13.85 16.18 8.03
CA ILE A 200 13.46 15.31 6.91
C ILE A 200 11.95 15.32 6.69
N MET A 201 11.53 14.95 5.48
CA MET A 201 10.12 14.82 5.13
C MET A 201 9.55 13.49 5.59
N ILE A 202 8.23 13.46 5.78
CA ILE A 202 7.44 12.25 6.02
C ILE A 202 6.59 12.00 4.77
N ILE A 203 6.74 10.83 4.16
CA ILE A 203 5.83 10.31 3.13
C ILE A 203 5.00 9.24 3.80
N SER A 204 3.70 9.50 3.99
CA SER A 204 2.77 8.58 4.65
C SER A 204 1.82 7.98 3.62
N ASP A 205 2.03 6.70 3.27
CA ASP A 205 1.08 5.94 2.43
C ASP A 205 -0.03 5.39 3.32
N GLU A 206 -1.21 6.02 3.21
CA GLU A 206 -2.39 5.75 4.01
C GLU A 206 -3.52 5.10 3.18
N LEU A 207 -3.17 4.39 2.10
CA LEU A 207 -4.15 3.77 1.19
C LEU A 207 -5.14 2.83 1.89
N TYR A 208 -4.72 2.25 3.02
CA TYR A 208 -5.55 1.37 3.84
C TYR A 208 -6.19 2.05 5.06
N ALA A 209 -6.16 3.38 5.16
CA ALA A 209 -6.62 4.14 6.34
C ALA A 209 -8.05 3.80 6.80
N HIS A 210 -8.96 3.50 5.86
CA HIS A 210 -10.34 3.08 6.18
C HIS A 210 -10.47 1.61 6.61
N LEU A 211 -9.47 0.78 6.34
CA LEU A 211 -9.46 -0.65 6.65
C LEU A 211 -8.72 -0.87 7.97
N THR A 212 -9.37 -0.54 9.09
CA THR A 212 -8.91 -0.80 10.46
C THR A 212 -9.97 -1.56 11.24
N TYR A 213 -9.56 -2.36 12.21
CA TYR A 213 -10.38 -3.37 12.86
C TYR A 213 -10.35 -3.26 14.39
N GLY A 214 -11.25 -3.99 15.07
CA GLY A 214 -11.29 -4.02 16.53
C GLY A 214 -11.62 -2.67 17.17
N GLY A 215 -12.41 -1.82 16.48
CA GLY A 215 -12.75 -0.48 16.95
C GLY A 215 -11.61 0.53 16.87
N LYS A 216 -10.44 0.14 16.33
CA LYS A 216 -9.31 1.04 16.13
C LYS A 216 -9.55 1.97 14.94
N LYS A 217 -8.98 3.18 15.03
CA LYS A 217 -9.03 4.16 13.94
C LYS A 217 -7.62 4.55 13.54
N HIS A 218 -7.42 4.71 12.25
CA HIS A 218 -6.20 5.28 11.72
C HIS A 218 -5.98 6.72 12.23
N THR A 219 -4.73 7.07 12.48
CA THR A 219 -4.33 8.43 12.83
C THR A 219 -3.34 8.92 11.78
N MET A 220 -3.63 10.06 11.14
CA MET A 220 -2.73 10.68 10.17
C MET A 220 -1.57 11.40 10.88
N PHE A 221 -0.39 11.42 10.26
CA PHE A 221 0.70 12.29 10.74
C PHE A 221 0.30 13.75 10.79
N THR A 222 -0.47 14.20 9.81
CA THR A 222 -0.95 15.58 9.68
C THR A 222 -2.06 15.96 10.67
N ALA A 223 -2.56 15.01 11.46
CA ALA A 223 -3.41 15.30 12.61
C ALA A 223 -2.63 15.97 13.77
N PHE A 224 -1.30 15.92 13.72
CA PHE A 224 -0.41 16.71 14.55
C PHE A 224 0.05 17.94 13.76
N PRO A 225 -0.39 19.15 14.13
CA PRO A 225 -0.15 20.37 13.33
C PRO A 225 1.33 20.63 13.04
N GLU A 226 2.21 20.26 13.98
CA GLU A 226 3.67 20.45 13.86
C GLU A 226 4.32 19.58 12.76
N PHE A 227 3.62 18.55 12.27
CA PHE A 227 4.12 17.68 11.19
C PHE A 227 3.52 18.01 9.82
N LYS A 228 2.47 18.84 9.75
CA LYS A 228 1.72 19.11 8.51
C LYS A 228 2.62 19.63 7.40
N ASP A 229 3.51 20.59 7.71
CA ASP A 229 4.34 21.27 6.72
C ASP A 229 5.49 20.42 6.16
N ARG A 230 5.74 19.23 6.73
CA ARG A 230 6.76 18.27 6.25
C ARG A 230 6.20 16.93 5.84
N THR A 231 4.88 16.79 5.82
CA THR A 231 4.23 15.50 5.52
C THR A 231 3.51 15.56 4.17
N VAL A 232 3.76 14.54 3.35
CA VAL A 232 2.96 14.21 2.17
C VAL A 232 2.17 12.95 2.50
N VAL A 233 0.85 13.00 2.39
CA VAL A 233 -0.03 11.86 2.60
C VAL A 233 -0.51 11.32 1.27
N LEU A 234 -0.25 10.06 0.99
CA LEU A 234 -0.75 9.34 -0.19
C LEU A 234 -2.01 8.57 0.19
N ASN A 235 -3.07 8.68 -0.59
CA ASN A 235 -4.30 7.92 -0.37
C ASN A 235 -5.06 7.73 -1.70
N GLY A 236 -6.13 6.93 -1.68
CA GLY A 236 -6.87 6.65 -2.91
C GLY A 236 -8.08 5.75 -2.70
N PHE A 237 -8.70 5.38 -3.81
CA PHE A 237 -10.02 4.74 -3.83
C PHE A 237 -9.94 3.23 -4.04
N SER A 238 -8.76 2.71 -4.37
CA SER A 238 -8.56 1.31 -4.77
C SER A 238 -9.02 0.31 -3.71
N LYS A 239 -8.80 0.58 -2.41
CA LYS A 239 -9.03 -0.39 -1.35
C LYS A 239 -10.32 -0.12 -0.59
N ALA A 240 -10.57 1.11 -0.19
CA ALA A 240 -11.78 1.49 0.54
C ALA A 240 -13.07 1.34 -0.29
N TYR A 241 -12.98 1.51 -1.61
CA TYR A 241 -14.15 1.51 -2.50
C TYR A 241 -14.05 0.47 -3.64
N ALA A 242 -13.15 -0.51 -3.54
CA ALA A 242 -12.94 -1.54 -4.56
C ALA A 242 -12.71 -0.99 -5.98
N MET A 243 -12.05 0.17 -6.11
CA MET A 243 -11.83 0.88 -7.37
C MET A 243 -10.44 0.62 -7.97
N THR A 244 -9.89 -0.58 -7.79
CA THR A 244 -8.52 -0.92 -8.22
C THR A 244 -8.29 -0.70 -9.71
N GLY A 245 -9.22 -1.14 -10.56
CA GLY A 245 -9.15 -1.03 -12.01
C GLY A 245 -9.40 0.38 -12.55
N LEU A 246 -10.02 1.28 -11.78
CA LEU A 246 -10.27 2.66 -12.20
C LEU A 246 -9.03 3.55 -12.07
N ARG A 247 -7.96 3.07 -11.41
CA ARG A 247 -6.67 3.74 -11.32
C ARG A 247 -6.77 5.17 -10.84
N LEU A 248 -7.34 5.42 -9.66
CA LEU A 248 -7.47 6.75 -9.08
C LEU A 248 -6.93 6.81 -7.65
N GLY A 249 -6.08 7.79 -7.40
CA GLY A 249 -5.52 8.13 -6.10
C GLY A 249 -5.33 9.63 -5.98
N TYR A 250 -4.73 10.04 -4.91
CA TYR A 250 -4.37 11.42 -4.66
C TYR A 250 -3.27 11.50 -3.61
N PHE A 251 -2.65 12.66 -3.51
CA PHE A 251 -1.89 13.01 -2.32
C PHE A 251 -2.27 14.40 -1.82
N THR A 252 -2.03 14.61 -0.53
CA THR A 252 -2.14 15.91 0.13
C THR A 252 -0.79 16.33 0.65
N ALA A 253 -0.44 17.60 0.49
CA ALA A 253 0.85 18.15 0.89
C ALA A 253 0.77 19.69 1.03
N PRO A 254 1.80 20.35 1.58
CA PRO A 254 1.91 21.80 1.53
C PRO A 254 1.81 22.32 0.09
N ALA A 255 1.16 23.50 -0.09
CA ALA A 255 0.86 24.06 -1.41
C ALA A 255 2.10 24.19 -2.33
N ALA A 256 3.24 24.60 -1.78
CA ALA A 256 4.48 24.73 -2.54
C ALA A 256 4.98 23.36 -3.07
N PHE A 257 4.79 22.29 -2.29
CA PHE A 257 5.10 20.93 -2.72
C PHE A 257 4.17 20.47 -3.85
N VAL A 258 2.86 20.66 -3.69
CA VAL A 258 1.87 20.32 -4.74
C VAL A 258 2.17 21.06 -6.04
N GLN A 259 2.54 22.33 -5.98
CA GLN A 259 2.92 23.12 -7.14
C GLN A 259 4.16 22.53 -7.86
N ALA A 260 5.20 22.15 -7.11
CA ALA A 260 6.39 21.53 -7.67
C ALA A 260 6.09 20.13 -8.29
N ALA A 261 5.34 19.29 -7.57
CA ALA A 261 4.93 17.97 -8.05
C ALA A 261 4.05 18.04 -9.32
N ASN A 262 3.20 19.06 -9.43
CA ASN A 262 2.37 19.29 -10.60
C ASN A 262 3.18 19.58 -11.87
N LEU A 263 4.38 20.17 -11.76
CA LEU A 263 5.27 20.34 -12.92
C LEU A 263 5.69 18.99 -13.52
N LEU A 264 5.90 17.97 -12.69
CA LEU A 264 6.20 16.62 -13.17
C LEU A 264 4.95 15.96 -13.75
N HIS A 265 3.86 15.94 -12.97
CA HIS A 265 2.60 15.29 -13.34
C HIS A 265 2.05 15.79 -14.68
N GLN A 266 1.98 17.10 -14.90
CA GLN A 266 1.46 17.68 -16.15
C GLN A 266 2.29 17.29 -17.38
N ASN A 267 3.59 17.02 -17.23
CA ASN A 267 4.46 16.63 -18.34
C ASN A 267 4.47 15.12 -18.63
N VAL A 268 4.05 14.29 -17.66
CA VAL A 268 4.08 12.83 -17.77
C VAL A 268 2.67 12.27 -18.08
N VAL A 269 1.66 12.77 -17.37
CA VAL A 269 0.29 12.21 -17.38
C VAL A 269 -0.73 13.24 -17.86
N LEU A 270 -0.51 14.52 -17.61
CA LEU A 270 -1.39 15.67 -17.81
C LEU A 270 -2.50 15.75 -16.76
N CYS A 271 -3.39 14.75 -16.68
CA CYS A 271 -4.44 14.66 -15.67
C CYS A 271 -4.90 13.21 -15.50
N ALA A 272 -5.49 12.89 -14.37
CA ALA A 272 -6.11 11.59 -14.12
C ALA A 272 -7.41 11.41 -14.93
N ASN A 273 -7.82 10.15 -15.15
CA ASN A 273 -9.00 9.77 -15.91
C ASN A 273 -10.27 10.44 -15.37
N ILE A 274 -10.97 11.19 -16.21
CA ILE A 274 -12.16 11.97 -15.82
C ILE A 274 -13.31 11.08 -15.35
N THR A 275 -13.55 9.93 -16.00
CA THR A 275 -14.61 8.98 -15.61
C THR A 275 -14.38 8.44 -14.21
N ALA A 276 -13.13 8.09 -13.88
CA ALA A 276 -12.75 7.64 -12.55
C ALA A 276 -12.94 8.76 -11.49
N GLN A 277 -12.71 10.03 -11.86
CA GLN A 277 -12.93 11.16 -10.96
C GLN A 277 -14.41 11.35 -10.62
N TYR A 278 -15.32 11.20 -11.59
CA TYR A 278 -16.78 11.19 -11.32
C TYR A 278 -17.17 10.03 -10.41
N GLY A 279 -16.62 8.83 -10.65
CA GLY A 279 -16.81 7.68 -9.76
C GLY A 279 -16.35 7.94 -8.32
N ALA A 280 -15.20 8.58 -8.14
CA ALA A 280 -14.65 8.91 -6.83
C ALA A 280 -15.47 9.98 -6.08
N ILE A 281 -16.00 10.98 -6.79
CA ILE A 281 -16.94 11.94 -6.20
C ILE A 281 -18.18 11.21 -5.64
N ALA A 282 -18.73 10.25 -6.42
CA ALA A 282 -19.86 9.45 -5.96
C ALA A 282 -19.49 8.54 -4.78
N ALA A 283 -18.28 7.97 -4.78
CA ALA A 283 -17.77 7.16 -3.68
C ALA A 283 -17.78 7.93 -2.36
N LEU A 284 -17.13 9.10 -2.34
CA LEU A 284 -17.03 9.95 -1.15
C LEU A 284 -18.38 10.50 -0.68
N LYS A 285 -19.25 10.89 -1.62
CA LYS A 285 -20.55 11.50 -1.27
C LYS A 285 -21.60 10.49 -0.83
N TYR A 286 -21.57 9.25 -1.35
CA TYR A 286 -22.75 8.37 -1.27
C TYR A 286 -22.45 6.92 -0.86
N CYS A 287 -21.18 6.47 -0.81
CA CYS A 287 -20.84 5.06 -0.64
C CYS A 287 -20.13 4.75 0.69
N GLU A 288 -20.28 5.59 1.70
CA GLU A 288 -19.70 5.32 3.03
C GLU A 288 -20.24 4.01 3.62
N ASN A 289 -21.57 3.77 3.51
CA ASN A 289 -22.16 2.52 4.02
C ASN A 289 -21.69 1.28 3.26
N ASP A 290 -21.45 1.40 1.93
CA ASP A 290 -20.89 0.31 1.14
C ASP A 290 -19.46 -0.02 1.61
N MET A 291 -18.64 1.01 1.84
CA MET A 291 -17.28 0.87 2.38
C MET A 291 -17.31 0.23 3.78
N LEU A 292 -18.15 0.70 4.69
CA LEU A 292 -18.28 0.14 6.04
C LEU A 292 -18.75 -1.33 6.02
N ALA A 293 -19.63 -1.70 5.09
CA ALA A 293 -20.05 -3.09 4.91
C ALA A 293 -18.89 -3.98 4.46
N MET A 294 -18.03 -3.52 3.53
CA MET A 294 -16.81 -4.22 3.14
C MET A 294 -15.84 -4.39 4.31
N VAL A 295 -15.63 -3.33 5.11
CA VAL A 295 -14.76 -3.39 6.29
C VAL A 295 -15.28 -4.41 7.31
N ALA A 296 -16.60 -4.45 7.56
CA ALA A 296 -17.21 -5.41 8.47
C ALA A 296 -17.03 -6.86 7.98
N GLU A 297 -17.09 -7.09 6.66
CA GLU A 297 -16.83 -8.40 6.09
C GLU A 297 -15.34 -8.78 6.21
N TYR A 298 -14.41 -7.85 5.96
CA TYR A 298 -12.98 -8.09 6.19
C TYR A 298 -12.66 -8.37 7.67
N GLU A 299 -13.36 -7.76 8.62
CA GLU A 299 -13.20 -8.06 10.05
C GLU A 299 -13.53 -9.55 10.35
N LYS A 300 -14.62 -10.11 9.77
CA LYS A 300 -14.94 -11.53 9.92
C LYS A 300 -13.86 -12.43 9.34
N ARG A 301 -13.43 -12.13 8.10
CA ARG A 301 -12.39 -12.89 7.40
C ARG A 301 -11.04 -12.81 8.12
N ARG A 302 -10.72 -11.65 8.70
CA ARG A 302 -9.56 -11.47 9.57
C ARG A 302 -9.58 -12.47 10.74
N HIS A 303 -10.69 -12.62 11.43
CA HIS A 303 -10.81 -13.58 12.53
C HIS A 303 -10.63 -15.02 12.04
N ILE A 304 -11.21 -15.41 10.91
CA ILE A 304 -11.00 -16.74 10.31
C ILE A 304 -9.50 -17.02 10.13
N MET A 305 -8.76 -16.05 9.56
CA MET A 305 -7.33 -16.22 9.30
C MET A 305 -6.50 -16.26 10.60
N ILE A 306 -6.77 -15.37 11.54
CA ILE A 306 -6.06 -15.35 12.83
C ILE A 306 -6.27 -16.68 13.58
N ASP A 307 -7.52 -17.11 13.73
CA ASP A 307 -7.85 -18.35 14.45
C ASP A 307 -7.29 -19.58 13.73
N GLY A 308 -7.33 -19.58 12.39
CA GLY A 308 -6.76 -20.63 11.57
C GLY A 308 -5.25 -20.75 11.77
N PHE A 309 -4.49 -19.67 11.67
CA PHE A 309 -3.05 -19.70 11.88
C PHE A 309 -2.65 -20.02 13.32
N LYS A 310 -3.39 -19.54 14.32
CA LYS A 310 -3.20 -19.97 15.71
C LYS A 310 -3.38 -21.47 15.89
N LYS A 311 -4.42 -22.06 15.26
CA LYS A 311 -4.67 -23.50 15.31
C LYS A 311 -3.57 -24.30 14.59
N ILE A 312 -3.05 -23.80 13.48
CA ILE A 312 -1.92 -24.39 12.75
C ILE A 312 -0.62 -24.28 13.58
N GLY A 313 -0.53 -23.32 14.50
CA GLY A 313 0.63 -23.12 15.37
C GLY A 313 1.72 -22.22 14.77
N LEU A 314 1.40 -21.39 13.76
CA LEU A 314 2.31 -20.42 13.21
C LEU A 314 2.20 -19.08 13.98
N PRO A 315 3.33 -18.53 14.52
CA PRO A 315 3.33 -17.21 15.13
C PRO A 315 2.97 -16.13 14.11
N LEU A 316 2.13 -15.18 14.50
CA LEU A 316 1.75 -14.03 13.66
C LEU A 316 1.49 -12.79 14.50
N TYR A 317 1.68 -11.63 13.90
CA TYR A 317 1.07 -10.39 14.36
C TYR A 317 -0.42 -10.44 13.99
N GLU A 318 -1.31 -10.18 14.93
CA GLU A 318 -2.73 -10.07 14.64
C GLU A 318 -2.99 -8.77 13.89
N PRO A 319 -3.29 -8.80 12.57
CA PRO A 319 -3.40 -7.58 11.80
C PRO A 319 -4.51 -6.68 12.33
N GLU A 320 -4.22 -5.40 12.45
CA GLU A 320 -5.17 -4.39 12.92
C GLU A 320 -5.67 -3.49 11.79
N GLY A 321 -5.12 -3.68 10.59
CA GLY A 321 -5.54 -2.97 9.38
C GLY A 321 -5.18 -3.72 8.11
N ALA A 322 -5.50 -3.11 6.95
CA ALA A 322 -5.39 -3.70 5.61
C ALA A 322 -6.21 -5.01 5.49
N PHE A 323 -5.82 -5.93 4.64
CA PHE A 323 -6.47 -7.25 4.52
C PHE A 323 -5.41 -8.37 4.31
N TYR A 324 -4.35 -8.33 5.14
CA TYR A 324 -3.25 -9.29 5.09
C TYR A 324 -2.95 -9.87 6.46
N VAL A 325 -2.51 -11.12 6.48
CA VAL A 325 -1.80 -11.74 7.59
C VAL A 325 -0.38 -12.09 7.15
N PHE A 326 0.57 -12.03 8.09
CA PHE A 326 1.98 -12.24 7.82
C PHE A 326 2.57 -13.23 8.83
N PRO A 327 2.19 -14.54 8.76
CA PRO A 327 2.65 -15.56 9.68
C PRO A 327 4.12 -15.90 9.48
N CYS A 328 4.79 -16.20 10.60
CA CYS A 328 6.17 -16.67 10.66
C CYS A 328 6.24 -18.17 10.35
N ILE A 329 7.09 -18.55 9.39
CA ILE A 329 7.26 -19.94 8.93
C ILE A 329 8.62 -20.54 9.35
N LYS A 330 9.44 -19.84 10.13
CA LYS A 330 10.81 -20.24 10.49
C LYS A 330 10.89 -21.64 11.09
N GLN A 331 9.85 -22.09 11.81
CA GLN A 331 9.79 -23.43 12.40
C GLN A 331 9.73 -24.56 11.38
N THR A 332 9.42 -24.28 10.09
CA THR A 332 9.42 -25.27 9.03
C THR A 332 10.81 -25.57 8.50
N GLY A 333 11.82 -24.73 8.82
CA GLY A 333 13.17 -24.83 8.29
C GLY A 333 13.31 -24.46 6.80
N LEU A 334 12.22 -24.03 6.15
CA LEU A 334 12.20 -23.61 4.76
C LEU A 334 12.45 -22.10 4.65
N THR A 335 13.10 -21.67 3.57
CA THR A 335 13.09 -20.28 3.15
C THR A 335 11.68 -19.87 2.69
N SER A 336 11.37 -18.59 2.69
CA SER A 336 10.04 -18.10 2.27
C SER A 336 9.71 -18.50 0.82
N MET A 337 10.71 -18.56 -0.07
CA MET A 337 10.53 -18.97 -1.47
C MET A 337 10.29 -20.48 -1.58
N GLU A 338 11.13 -21.29 -0.93
CA GLU A 338 10.95 -22.76 -0.90
C GLU A 338 9.59 -23.16 -0.34
N PHE A 339 9.15 -22.46 0.71
CA PHE A 339 7.83 -22.67 1.30
C PHE A 339 6.71 -22.44 0.28
N VAL A 340 6.74 -21.32 -0.43
CA VAL A 340 5.71 -20.97 -1.43
C VAL A 340 5.72 -21.94 -2.61
N GLU A 341 6.88 -22.30 -3.13
CA GLU A 341 7.01 -23.24 -4.27
C GLU A 341 6.51 -24.65 -3.91
N LYS A 342 6.88 -25.14 -2.71
CA LYS A 342 6.41 -26.45 -2.23
C LYS A 342 4.92 -26.45 -1.90
N LEU A 343 4.42 -25.42 -1.22
CA LEU A 343 3.01 -25.29 -0.89
C LEU A 343 2.14 -25.26 -2.17
N LEU A 344 2.59 -24.53 -3.18
CA LEU A 344 1.91 -24.48 -4.49
C LEU A 344 1.89 -25.85 -5.16
N THR A 345 3.00 -26.57 -5.13
CA THR A 345 3.14 -27.86 -5.82
C THR A 345 2.42 -29.00 -5.10
N GLU A 346 2.48 -29.02 -3.76
CA GLU A 346 1.96 -30.13 -2.94
C GLU A 346 0.50 -29.97 -2.55
N GLU A 347 0.04 -28.72 -2.36
CA GLU A 347 -1.30 -28.43 -1.82
C GLU A 347 -2.10 -27.44 -2.68
N GLU A 348 -1.55 -26.99 -3.81
CA GLU A 348 -2.21 -26.03 -4.73
C GLU A 348 -2.72 -24.74 -4.01
N VAL A 349 -1.94 -24.24 -3.04
CA VAL A 349 -2.23 -22.96 -2.36
C VAL A 349 -1.16 -21.95 -2.75
N LEU A 350 -1.59 -20.77 -3.18
CA LEU A 350 -0.69 -19.71 -3.56
C LEU A 350 -0.69 -18.55 -2.55
N VAL A 351 0.45 -18.33 -1.92
CA VAL A 351 0.76 -17.20 -1.03
C VAL A 351 1.95 -16.42 -1.59
N ILE A 352 2.31 -15.30 -0.98
CA ILE A 352 3.48 -14.51 -1.40
C ILE A 352 4.62 -14.72 -0.40
N PRO A 353 5.86 -15.01 -0.87
CA PRO A 353 7.00 -15.14 0.02
C PRO A 353 7.33 -13.80 0.67
N GLY A 354 7.62 -13.82 1.96
CA GLY A 354 7.90 -12.60 2.71
C GLY A 354 9.12 -11.85 2.20
N SER A 355 10.12 -12.55 1.66
CA SER A 355 11.32 -11.96 1.03
C SER A 355 10.99 -11.01 -0.13
N SER A 356 9.81 -11.12 -0.76
CA SER A 356 9.33 -10.16 -1.77
C SER A 356 9.10 -8.75 -1.21
N PHE A 357 8.91 -8.61 0.11
CA PHE A 357 8.64 -7.33 0.78
C PHE A 357 9.88 -6.72 1.45
N GLY A 358 11.05 -7.28 1.16
CA GLY A 358 12.33 -6.87 1.71
C GLY A 358 13.04 -8.02 2.43
N ALA A 359 14.34 -7.83 2.72
CA ALA A 359 15.15 -8.87 3.35
C ALA A 359 14.62 -9.27 4.74
N SER A 360 14.06 -8.33 5.49
CA SER A 360 13.47 -8.58 6.81
C SER A 360 12.15 -9.37 6.76
N GLY A 361 11.57 -9.54 5.57
CA GLY A 361 10.43 -10.43 5.35
C GLY A 361 10.80 -11.91 5.22
N GLU A 362 12.10 -12.27 5.18
CA GLU A 362 12.49 -13.66 5.10
C GLU A 362 12.07 -14.43 6.38
N GLY A 363 11.59 -15.67 6.18
CA GLY A 363 11.00 -16.48 7.24
C GLY A 363 9.52 -16.17 7.53
N PHE A 364 8.87 -15.39 6.66
CA PHE A 364 7.44 -15.07 6.69
C PHE A 364 6.78 -15.34 5.34
N ILE A 365 5.46 -15.42 5.33
CA ILE A 365 4.63 -15.42 4.10
C ILE A 365 3.52 -14.40 4.24
N ARG A 366 3.08 -13.77 3.13
CA ARG A 366 1.89 -12.93 3.12
C ARG A 366 0.71 -13.70 2.57
N CYS A 367 -0.40 -13.71 3.32
CA CYS A 367 -1.69 -14.19 2.87
C CYS A 367 -2.70 -13.05 2.88
N SER A 368 -3.38 -12.82 1.76
CA SER A 368 -4.51 -11.90 1.66
C SER A 368 -5.78 -12.60 2.14
N TYR A 369 -6.64 -11.90 2.87
CA TYR A 369 -7.99 -12.36 3.19
C TYR A 369 -9.11 -11.63 2.42
N ALA A 370 -8.73 -10.96 1.34
CA ALA A 370 -9.68 -10.42 0.37
C ALA A 370 -10.17 -11.53 -0.59
N TYR A 371 -10.74 -12.59 -0.02
CA TYR A 371 -11.31 -13.76 -0.69
C TYR A 371 -12.51 -14.28 0.09
N SER A 372 -13.38 -15.10 -0.53
CA SER A 372 -14.54 -15.69 0.14
C SER A 372 -14.13 -16.52 1.38
N GLU A 373 -15.03 -16.62 2.36
CA GLU A 373 -14.79 -17.43 3.57
C GLU A 373 -14.46 -18.89 3.25
N ASP A 374 -15.16 -19.49 2.25
CA ASP A 374 -14.92 -20.88 1.83
C ASP A 374 -13.49 -21.04 1.30
N ASN A 375 -13.02 -20.12 0.48
CA ASN A 375 -11.66 -20.12 -0.03
C ASN A 375 -10.63 -20.01 1.11
N LEU A 376 -10.88 -19.14 2.10
CA LEU A 376 -9.98 -18.95 3.24
C LEU A 376 -9.91 -20.23 4.11
N ARG A 377 -11.04 -20.88 4.36
CA ARG A 377 -11.12 -22.14 5.16
C ARG A 377 -10.45 -23.30 4.44
N GLU A 378 -10.63 -23.43 3.13
CA GLU A 378 -9.96 -24.44 2.31
C GLU A 378 -8.43 -24.21 2.29
N ALA A 379 -7.99 -22.96 2.08
CA ALA A 379 -6.58 -22.62 2.15
C ALA A 379 -5.94 -22.96 3.50
N LEU A 380 -6.62 -22.65 4.62
CA LEU A 380 -6.15 -22.98 5.96
C LEU A 380 -6.07 -24.50 6.19
N THR A 381 -7.03 -25.26 5.64
CA THR A 381 -7.02 -26.72 5.73
C THR A 381 -5.82 -27.33 5.00
N ARG A 382 -5.53 -26.86 3.78
CA ARG A 382 -4.37 -27.28 3.00
C ARG A 382 -3.05 -26.85 3.64
N LEU A 383 -2.98 -25.62 4.17
CA LEU A 383 -1.84 -25.12 4.94
C LEU A 383 -1.55 -25.97 6.17
N ASP A 384 -2.56 -26.38 6.94
CA ASP A 384 -2.38 -27.25 8.12
C ASP A 384 -1.75 -28.61 7.72
N ARG A 385 -2.25 -29.23 6.63
CA ARG A 385 -1.66 -30.47 6.10
C ARG A 385 -0.20 -30.29 5.70
N PHE A 386 0.11 -29.19 5.00
CA PHE A 386 1.46 -28.89 4.56
C PHE A 386 2.39 -28.65 5.75
N ILE A 387 2.01 -27.80 6.69
CA ILE A 387 2.84 -27.43 7.84
C ILE A 387 3.19 -28.68 8.67
N ARG A 388 2.25 -29.60 8.91
CA ARG A 388 2.48 -30.86 9.65
C ARG A 388 3.56 -31.76 9.01
N LYS A 389 3.83 -31.64 7.71
CA LYS A 389 4.92 -32.38 7.04
C LYS A 389 6.30 -31.81 7.38
N TYR A 390 6.38 -30.51 7.68
CA TYR A 390 7.64 -29.77 7.86
C TYR A 390 7.90 -29.33 9.31
N THR A 391 6.93 -29.49 10.21
CA THR A 391 7.09 -29.27 11.64
C THR A 391 7.01 -30.59 12.39
N LYS A 392 8.12 -30.99 13.04
CA LYS A 392 8.17 -32.20 13.88
C LYS A 392 7.76 -31.87 15.31
#